data_266ffce88900e8150a81c76aa5d88f22
#
_entry.id   266ffce88900e8150a81c76aa5d88f22
#
_cell.length_a   1.000
_cell.length_b   1.000
_cell.length_c   1.000
_cell.angle_alpha   90.00
_cell.angle_beta   90.00
_cell.angle_gamma   90.00
#
_symmetry.space_group_name_H-M   'P 1'
#
loop_
_entity.id
_entity.type
_entity.pdbx_description
1 polymer ?
#
loop_
_entity_poly.entity_id
_entity_poly.type
_entity_poly.pdbx_seq_one_letter_code
_entity_poly.pdbx_strand_id
1 'polypeptide(L)'
;MVPFLGKLSWLRGRDQIITDNNRRFARFDYNQTLCSCSYVVFDTELTGLNARKDEIISIGAVRIRDLQIDLRETFHNYIRPRNLDHTQATLIHKITPQQLEAAPPLEDILPMFLGFIENDLLVGHCVQIDTTFLDKATKALFKGTVANPRLDTMRMAQIYKRKFL
;
A
#
# COMPACT_ATOMS: atom_id res chain seq x y z
N MET A 1 13.93 2.98 20.21
CA MET A 1 14.55 4.22 19.70
C MET A 1 15.00 3.94 18.28
N VAL A 2 14.15 4.21 17.28
CA VAL A 2 14.45 3.95 15.87
C VAL A 2 15.36 5.07 15.35
N PRO A 3 16.47 4.76 14.68
CA PRO A 3 17.40 5.80 14.24
C PRO A 3 16.77 6.69 13.16
N PHE A 4 16.94 7.97 13.38
CA PHE A 4 16.41 9.15 12.67
C PHE A 4 17.05 9.37 11.28
N LEU A 5 17.26 8.32 10.50
CA LEU A 5 17.82 8.40 9.14
C LEU A 5 16.76 8.62 8.04
N GLY A 6 15.46 8.62 8.38
CA GLY A 6 14.36 8.81 7.43
C GLY A 6 14.11 10.27 7.00
N LYS A 7 14.70 11.26 7.66
CA LYS A 7 14.40 12.69 7.38
C LYS A 7 15.07 13.26 6.12
N LEU A 8 16.08 12.63 5.55
CA LEU A 8 16.72 13.16 4.34
C LEU A 8 16.03 12.77 3.03
N SER A 9 15.19 11.73 3.02
CA SER A 9 14.41 11.36 1.82
C SER A 9 13.24 12.33 1.55
N TRP A 10 12.80 13.07 2.54
CA TRP A 10 11.73 14.09 2.43
C TRP A 10 12.11 15.30 1.57
N LEU A 11 13.41 15.54 1.39
CA LEU A 11 13.93 16.66 0.59
C LEU A 11 14.11 16.32 -0.90
N ARG A 12 13.97 15.05 -1.27
CA ARG A 12 13.82 14.68 -2.68
C ARG A 12 12.44 15.14 -3.12
N GLY A 13 12.38 15.93 -4.17
CA GLY A 13 11.10 16.46 -4.67
C GLY A 13 10.05 15.34 -4.74
N ARG A 14 8.81 15.63 -4.38
CA ARG A 14 7.71 14.63 -4.32
C ARG A 14 7.61 13.81 -5.61
N ASP A 15 7.89 14.42 -6.75
CA ASP A 15 7.88 13.75 -8.06
C ASP A 15 9.03 12.74 -8.23
N GLN A 16 10.10 12.84 -7.43
CA GLN A 16 11.27 11.95 -7.53
C GLN A 16 10.95 10.54 -7.02
N ILE A 17 10.11 10.39 -5.99
CA ILE A 17 9.76 9.08 -5.41
C ILE A 17 9.12 8.18 -6.46
N ILE A 18 8.12 8.70 -7.16
CA ILE A 18 7.42 7.94 -8.21
C ILE A 18 8.31 7.73 -9.44
N THR A 19 9.11 8.74 -9.81
CA THR A 19 10.04 8.61 -10.94
C THR A 19 11.07 7.50 -10.69
N ASP A 20 11.64 7.45 -9.50
CA ASP A 20 12.63 6.42 -9.14
C ASP A 20 11.98 5.02 -9.06
N ASN A 21 10.75 4.93 -8.51
CA ASN A 21 9.98 3.70 -8.51
C ASN A 21 9.72 3.21 -9.95
N ASN A 22 9.19 4.06 -10.82
CA ASN A 22 8.89 3.71 -12.20
C ASN A 22 10.16 3.30 -12.98
N ARG A 23 11.30 3.96 -12.76
CA ARG A 23 12.57 3.59 -13.38
C ARG A 23 13.04 2.20 -12.96
N ARG A 24 12.86 1.83 -11.70
CA ARG A 24 13.27 0.52 -11.18
C ARG A 24 12.47 -0.62 -11.80
N PHE A 25 11.16 -0.43 -11.99
CA PHE A 25 10.29 -1.46 -12.57
C PHE A 25 10.19 -1.40 -14.10
N ALA A 26 10.78 -0.42 -14.77
CA ALA A 26 10.76 -0.33 -16.24
C ALA A 26 11.37 -1.57 -16.94
N ARG A 27 12.21 -2.33 -16.24
CA ARG A 27 12.89 -3.53 -16.75
C ARG A 27 12.69 -4.73 -15.80
N PHE A 28 11.53 -4.80 -15.15
CA PHE A 28 11.26 -5.92 -14.25
C PHE A 28 11.18 -7.24 -15.04
N ASP A 29 11.98 -8.23 -14.62
CA ASP A 29 11.94 -9.57 -15.22
C ASP A 29 10.81 -10.39 -14.59
N TYR A 30 9.75 -10.62 -15.37
CA TYR A 30 8.60 -11.43 -14.94
C TYR A 30 8.88 -12.94 -14.95
N ASN A 31 10.05 -13.40 -15.45
CA ASN A 31 10.43 -14.81 -15.48
C ASN A 31 11.28 -15.22 -14.27
N GLN A 32 11.62 -14.29 -13.38
CA GLN A 32 12.37 -14.63 -12.18
C GLN A 32 11.56 -15.53 -11.24
N THR A 33 12.26 -16.33 -10.44
CA THR A 33 11.60 -17.25 -9.51
C THR A 33 10.96 -16.49 -8.34
N LEU A 34 9.87 -17.03 -7.79
CA LEU A 34 9.20 -16.42 -6.63
C LEU A 34 10.14 -16.28 -5.43
N CYS A 35 11.07 -17.23 -5.23
CA CYS A 35 12.02 -17.19 -4.12
C CYS A 35 13.05 -16.05 -4.22
N SER A 36 13.29 -15.51 -5.42
CA SER A 36 14.23 -14.40 -5.62
C SER A 36 13.60 -13.03 -5.42
N CYS A 37 12.30 -12.98 -5.18
CA CYS A 37 11.55 -11.75 -4.98
C CYS A 37 11.31 -11.49 -3.50
N SER A 38 11.30 -10.21 -3.13
CA SER A 38 10.68 -9.74 -1.89
C SER A 38 9.27 -9.25 -2.15
N TYR A 39 8.40 -9.38 -1.16
CA TYR A 39 7.01 -9.00 -1.27
C TYR A 39 6.58 -8.12 -0.09
N VAL A 40 5.66 -7.22 -0.34
CA VAL A 40 4.89 -6.53 0.68
C VAL A 40 3.43 -6.95 0.53
N VAL A 41 2.94 -7.71 1.50
CA VAL A 41 1.50 -7.97 1.64
C VAL A 41 0.88 -6.77 2.31
N PHE A 42 -0.12 -6.16 1.68
CA PHE A 42 -0.77 -4.98 2.23
C PHE A 42 -2.29 -5.03 2.04
N ASP A 43 -2.95 -4.28 2.90
CA ASP A 43 -4.40 -4.11 2.91
C ASP A 43 -4.73 -2.68 3.33
N THR A 44 -5.83 -2.13 2.82
CA THR A 44 -6.28 -0.79 3.16
C THR A 44 -7.69 -0.79 3.70
N GLU A 45 -7.94 -0.01 4.77
CA GLU A 45 -9.30 0.32 5.17
C GLU A 45 -9.72 1.62 4.51
N LEU A 46 -10.96 1.66 4.08
CA LEU A 46 -11.52 2.72 3.24
C LEU A 46 -12.79 3.29 3.85
N THR A 47 -13.11 4.54 3.59
CA THR A 47 -14.41 5.12 3.98
C THR A 47 -15.56 4.55 3.15
N GLY A 48 -15.28 3.85 2.06
CA GLY A 48 -16.19 3.19 1.16
C GLY A 48 -15.50 2.76 -0.13
N LEU A 49 -16.21 2.14 -1.06
CA LEU A 49 -15.65 1.54 -2.26
C LEU A 49 -15.72 2.44 -3.51
N ASN A 50 -16.25 3.63 -3.40
CA ASN A 50 -16.32 4.56 -4.52
C ASN A 50 -15.04 5.40 -4.60
N ALA A 51 -14.10 5.01 -5.46
CA ALA A 51 -12.81 5.68 -5.58
C ALA A 51 -12.89 7.19 -5.94
N ARG A 52 -14.03 7.72 -6.39
CA ARG A 52 -14.18 9.16 -6.66
C ARG A 52 -14.34 9.98 -5.39
N LYS A 53 -15.03 9.47 -4.37
CA LYS A 53 -15.39 10.19 -3.15
C LYS A 53 -14.75 9.61 -1.88
N ASP A 54 -14.48 8.30 -1.86
CA ASP A 54 -14.00 7.61 -0.67
C ASP A 54 -12.48 7.69 -0.55
N GLU A 55 -11.97 7.52 0.66
CA GLU A 55 -10.57 7.77 1.04
C GLU A 55 -9.99 6.59 1.82
N ILE A 56 -8.65 6.47 1.81
CA ILE A 56 -7.92 5.52 2.65
C ILE A 56 -7.91 6.07 4.07
N ILE A 57 -8.26 5.22 5.04
CA ILE A 57 -8.25 5.54 6.48
C ILE A 57 -7.31 4.67 7.30
N SER A 58 -6.79 3.60 6.71
CA SER A 58 -5.71 2.80 7.30
C SER A 58 -4.92 2.11 6.20
N ILE A 59 -3.64 1.90 6.45
CA ILE A 59 -2.77 1.03 5.65
C ILE A 59 -2.08 0.08 6.60
N GLY A 60 -2.29 -1.23 6.41
CA GLY A 60 -1.56 -2.30 7.07
C GLY A 60 -0.66 -3.04 6.08
N ALA A 61 0.58 -3.36 6.46
CA ALA A 61 1.45 -4.14 5.60
C ALA A 61 2.50 -4.94 6.38
N VAL A 62 2.96 -6.03 5.76
CA VAL A 62 4.05 -6.86 6.28
C VAL A 62 4.93 -7.33 5.12
N ARG A 63 6.22 -7.44 5.36
CA ARG A 63 7.17 -7.87 4.36
C ARG A 63 7.38 -9.38 4.38
N ILE A 64 7.55 -9.97 3.20
CA ILE A 64 7.96 -11.37 3.00
C ILE A 64 9.32 -11.38 2.30
N ARG A 65 10.29 -12.04 2.89
CA ARG A 65 11.61 -12.32 2.31
C ARG A 65 11.88 -13.81 2.37
N ASP A 66 12.50 -14.35 1.33
CA ASP A 66 12.80 -15.79 1.25
C ASP A 66 11.56 -16.67 1.54
N LEU A 67 10.39 -16.21 1.08
CA LEU A 67 9.07 -16.81 1.31
C LEU A 67 8.68 -16.93 2.81
N GLN A 68 9.31 -16.15 3.68
CA GLN A 68 8.99 -16.09 5.11
C GLN A 68 8.47 -14.69 5.49
N ILE A 69 7.45 -14.65 6.34
CA ILE A 69 6.91 -13.39 6.88
C ILE A 69 7.91 -12.83 7.90
N ASP A 70 8.39 -11.61 7.68
CA ASP A 70 9.22 -10.90 8.64
C ASP A 70 8.37 -9.95 9.50
N LEU A 71 7.99 -10.42 10.69
CA LEU A 71 7.19 -9.64 11.63
C LEU A 71 7.92 -8.42 12.21
N ARG A 72 9.21 -8.25 11.98
CA ARG A 72 9.97 -7.06 12.36
C ARG A 72 9.81 -5.95 11.33
N GLU A 73 9.45 -6.30 10.10
CA GLU A 73 9.20 -5.38 9.00
C GLU A 73 7.70 -5.27 8.74
N THR A 74 7.02 -4.50 9.59
CA THR A 74 5.59 -4.23 9.49
C THR A 74 5.34 -2.73 9.34
N PHE A 75 4.23 -2.40 8.69
CA PHE A 75 3.72 -1.04 8.56
C PHE A 75 2.26 -1.04 8.98
N HIS A 76 1.88 -0.16 9.89
CA HIS A 76 0.48 0.06 10.23
C HIS A 76 0.27 1.50 10.67
N ASN A 77 -0.61 2.21 9.95
CA ASN A 77 -0.96 3.58 10.28
C ASN A 77 -2.43 3.85 9.97
N TYR A 78 -3.10 4.54 10.90
CA TYR A 78 -4.36 5.19 10.63
C TYR A 78 -4.13 6.50 9.89
N ILE A 79 -5.14 6.93 9.13
CA ILE A 79 -5.08 8.12 8.29
C ILE A 79 -6.36 8.91 8.51
N ARG A 80 -6.21 10.21 8.81
CA ARG A 80 -7.34 11.10 8.97
C ARG A 80 -7.94 11.42 7.60
N PRO A 81 -9.22 11.05 7.34
CA PRO A 81 -9.90 11.43 6.11
C PRO A 81 -10.25 12.93 6.15
N ARG A 82 -10.51 13.51 4.99
CA ARG A 82 -10.93 14.91 4.87
C ARG A 82 -12.35 15.12 5.36
N ASN A 83 -13.19 14.07 5.27
CA ASN A 83 -14.55 14.09 5.77
C ASN A 83 -14.78 12.90 6.70
N LEU A 84 -15.20 13.18 7.95
CA LEU A 84 -15.44 12.19 9.00
C LEU A 84 -16.89 11.65 9.03
N ASP A 85 -17.79 12.13 8.17
CA ASP A 85 -19.22 11.78 8.19
C ASP A 85 -19.54 10.34 7.67
N HIS A 86 -18.59 9.42 7.69
CA HIS A 86 -18.74 8.06 7.14
C HIS A 86 -19.11 7.02 8.19
N THR A 87 -20.33 7.09 8.72
CA THR A 87 -20.81 6.16 9.78
C THR A 87 -21.00 4.73 9.34
N GLN A 88 -21.25 4.44 8.06
CA GLN A 88 -21.52 3.07 7.57
C GLN A 88 -20.27 2.21 7.49
N ALA A 89 -19.14 2.76 7.10
CA ALA A 89 -17.88 2.02 6.99
C ALA A 89 -17.33 1.61 8.37
N THR A 90 -17.57 2.39 9.42
CA THR A 90 -17.15 2.11 10.81
C THR A 90 -17.64 0.74 11.32
N LEU A 91 -18.78 0.26 10.84
CA LEU A 91 -19.32 -1.06 11.21
C LEU A 91 -18.47 -2.23 10.65
N ILE A 92 -17.73 -1.99 9.58
CA ILE A 92 -16.93 -3.02 8.89
C ILE A 92 -15.51 -3.05 9.47
N HIS A 93 -14.80 -1.92 9.45
CA HIS A 93 -13.38 -1.84 9.84
C HIS A 93 -13.14 -1.57 11.34
N LYS A 94 -14.19 -1.25 12.13
CA LYS A 94 -14.14 -1.00 13.58
C LYS A 94 -13.20 0.14 14.03
N ILE A 95 -12.73 0.98 13.13
CA ILE A 95 -11.93 2.15 13.45
C ILE A 95 -12.88 3.27 13.87
N THR A 96 -12.68 3.80 15.07
CA THR A 96 -13.57 4.81 15.63
C THR A 96 -13.27 6.21 15.05
N PRO A 97 -14.26 7.12 15.00
CA PRO A 97 -14.03 8.51 14.59
C PRO A 97 -12.92 9.19 15.40
N GLN A 98 -12.85 8.93 16.72
CA GLN A 98 -11.82 9.50 17.58
C GLN A 98 -10.40 9.07 17.18
N GLN A 99 -10.22 7.79 16.75
CA GLN A 99 -8.93 7.30 16.25
C GLN A 99 -8.55 8.01 14.96
N LEU A 100 -9.51 8.28 14.08
CA LEU A 100 -9.27 8.96 12.81
C LEU A 100 -9.01 10.46 13.00
N GLU A 101 -9.68 11.12 13.92
CA GLU A 101 -9.43 12.52 14.26
C GLU A 101 -7.99 12.75 14.75
N ALA A 102 -7.48 11.83 15.58
CA ALA A 102 -6.13 11.89 16.11
C ALA A 102 -5.05 11.43 15.11
N ALA A 103 -5.44 10.79 14.00
CA ALA A 103 -4.51 10.26 13.02
C ALA A 103 -3.86 11.36 12.15
N PRO A 104 -2.64 11.14 11.64
CA PRO A 104 -2.00 12.02 10.69
C PRO A 104 -2.74 12.03 9.34
N PRO A 105 -2.58 13.09 8.53
CA PRO A 105 -3.15 13.13 7.19
C PRO A 105 -2.42 12.19 6.23
N LEU A 106 -3.06 11.86 5.11
CA LEU A 106 -2.51 10.98 4.07
C LEU A 106 -1.17 11.48 3.51
N GLU A 107 -1.01 12.79 3.43
CA GLU A 107 0.18 13.47 2.94
C GLU A 107 1.45 13.13 3.73
N ASP A 108 1.30 12.76 5.01
CA ASP A 108 2.41 12.36 5.89
C ASP A 108 2.66 10.85 5.83
N ILE A 109 1.61 10.05 5.73
CA ILE A 109 1.69 8.58 5.77
C ILE A 109 2.10 7.97 4.42
N LEU A 110 1.59 8.53 3.32
CA LEU A 110 1.82 7.95 2.01
C LEU A 110 3.31 7.91 1.60
N PRO A 111 4.13 8.97 1.84
CA PRO A 111 5.57 8.90 1.59
C PRO A 111 6.27 7.80 2.42
N MET A 112 5.83 7.60 3.66
CA MET A 112 6.37 6.55 4.53
C MET A 112 6.04 5.16 3.99
N PHE A 113 4.80 4.96 3.53
CA PHE A 113 4.37 3.71 2.90
C PHE A 113 5.13 3.45 1.59
N LEU A 114 5.31 4.47 0.74
CA LEU A 114 6.10 4.34 -0.48
C LEU A 114 7.57 3.99 -0.18
N GLY A 115 8.14 4.53 0.90
CA GLY A 115 9.45 4.14 1.41
C GLY A 115 9.48 2.71 1.96
N PHE A 116 8.37 2.24 2.52
CA PHE A 116 8.27 0.87 3.02
C PHE A 116 8.17 -0.16 1.88
N ILE A 117 7.36 0.08 0.85
CA ILE A 117 7.21 -0.87 -0.26
C ILE A 117 8.42 -0.94 -1.19
N GLU A 118 9.22 0.11 -1.24
CA GLU A 118 10.44 0.20 -2.07
C GLU A 118 10.34 -0.50 -3.44
N ASN A 119 11.06 -1.63 -3.59
CA ASN A 119 11.15 -2.42 -4.82
C ASN A 119 10.45 -3.76 -4.72
N ASP A 120 9.64 -3.98 -3.71
CA ASP A 120 8.98 -5.26 -3.48
C ASP A 120 7.73 -5.39 -4.34
N LEU A 121 7.35 -6.63 -4.65
CA LEU A 121 6.07 -6.91 -5.27
C LEU A 121 4.95 -6.69 -4.27
N LEU A 122 3.87 -6.06 -4.71
CA LEU A 122 2.70 -5.83 -3.88
C LEU A 122 1.77 -7.04 -3.93
N VAL A 123 1.35 -7.52 -2.76
CA VAL A 123 0.41 -8.65 -2.63
C VAL A 123 -0.79 -8.20 -1.83
N GLY A 124 -1.98 -8.56 -2.30
CA GLY A 124 -3.24 -8.30 -1.59
C GLY A 124 -4.32 -9.30 -1.97
N HIS A 125 -5.46 -9.23 -1.28
CA HIS A 125 -6.65 -10.00 -1.63
C HIS A 125 -7.66 -9.07 -2.34
N CYS A 126 -8.04 -9.39 -3.58
CA CYS A 126 -8.74 -8.42 -4.44
C CYS A 126 -7.95 -7.11 -4.58
N VAL A 127 -6.66 -7.22 -4.74
CA VAL A 127 -5.65 -6.13 -4.67
C VAL A 127 -5.97 -4.94 -5.57
N GLN A 128 -6.84 -5.12 -6.56
CA GLN A 128 -7.28 -4.04 -7.43
C GLN A 128 -8.01 -2.93 -6.66
N ILE A 129 -8.71 -3.26 -5.58
CA ILE A 129 -9.40 -2.26 -4.74
C ILE A 129 -8.35 -1.36 -4.11
N ASP A 130 -7.43 -1.93 -3.32
CA ASP A 130 -6.38 -1.20 -2.61
C ASP A 130 -5.52 -0.37 -3.55
N THR A 131 -5.10 -0.98 -4.66
CA THR A 131 -4.27 -0.29 -5.65
C THR A 131 -4.99 0.83 -6.39
N THR A 132 -6.30 0.75 -6.57
CA THR A 132 -7.07 1.86 -7.15
C THR A 132 -7.02 3.09 -6.24
N PHE A 133 -7.18 2.90 -4.94
CA PHE A 133 -7.09 3.99 -3.96
C PHE A 133 -5.66 4.49 -3.77
N LEU A 134 -4.68 3.58 -3.76
CA LEU A 134 -3.25 3.93 -3.73
C LEU A 134 -2.86 4.75 -4.96
N ASP A 135 -3.26 4.35 -6.15
CA ASP A 135 -2.98 5.06 -7.41
C ASP A 135 -3.67 6.44 -7.45
N LYS A 136 -4.89 6.54 -6.92
CA LYS A 136 -5.57 7.83 -6.75
C LYS A 136 -4.76 8.76 -5.84
N ALA A 137 -4.32 8.24 -4.68
CA ALA A 137 -3.57 8.99 -3.70
C ALA A 137 -2.20 9.44 -4.24
N THR A 138 -1.46 8.54 -4.89
CA THR A 138 -0.15 8.85 -5.47
C THR A 138 -0.24 9.82 -6.65
N LYS A 139 -1.27 9.71 -7.50
CA LYS A 139 -1.54 10.70 -8.56
C LYS A 139 -1.79 12.09 -7.98
N ALA A 140 -2.58 12.17 -6.91
CA ALA A 140 -2.92 13.45 -6.30
C ALA A 140 -1.70 14.14 -5.66
N LEU A 141 -0.84 13.38 -4.96
CA LEU A 141 0.26 13.91 -4.18
C LEU A 141 1.60 13.94 -4.93
N PHE A 142 1.83 13.00 -5.85
CA PHE A 142 3.12 12.80 -6.53
C PHE A 142 3.01 12.81 -8.07
N LYS A 143 1.83 13.12 -8.62
CA LYS A 143 1.54 13.20 -10.06
C LYS A 143 1.85 11.93 -10.87
N GLY A 144 1.87 10.78 -10.21
CA GLY A 144 2.12 9.49 -10.85
C GLY A 144 1.62 8.32 -10.00
N THR A 145 1.75 7.11 -10.52
CA THR A 145 1.37 5.86 -9.84
C THR A 145 2.58 4.99 -9.60
N VAL A 146 2.50 4.11 -8.61
CA VAL A 146 3.54 3.12 -8.34
C VAL A 146 3.54 2.01 -9.41
N ALA A 147 4.73 1.65 -9.86
CA ALA A 147 4.94 0.61 -10.89
C ALA A 147 5.23 -0.78 -10.30
N ASN A 148 5.18 -0.93 -8.98
CA ASN A 148 5.39 -2.23 -8.31
C ASN A 148 4.44 -3.28 -8.92
N PRO A 149 4.96 -4.44 -9.40
CA PRO A 149 4.12 -5.54 -9.86
C PRO A 149 3.18 -6.01 -8.75
N ARG A 150 1.98 -6.44 -9.14
CA ARG A 150 0.88 -6.74 -8.21
C ARG A 150 0.47 -8.19 -8.33
N LEU A 151 0.34 -8.88 -7.20
CA LEU A 151 -0.14 -10.25 -7.09
C LEU A 151 -1.46 -10.26 -6.31
N ASP A 152 -2.48 -10.87 -6.88
CA ASP A 152 -3.80 -11.01 -6.28
C ASP A 152 -3.99 -12.43 -5.77
N THR A 153 -4.09 -12.60 -4.45
CA THR A 153 -4.24 -13.92 -3.83
C THR A 153 -5.57 -14.60 -4.19
N MET A 154 -6.64 -13.83 -4.41
CA MET A 154 -7.90 -14.38 -4.90
C MET A 154 -7.72 -14.99 -6.30
N ARG A 155 -7.05 -14.26 -7.19
CA ARG A 155 -6.79 -14.73 -8.55
C ARG A 155 -5.86 -15.95 -8.57
N MET A 156 -4.84 -15.96 -7.71
CA MET A 156 -3.96 -17.12 -7.54
C MET A 156 -4.73 -18.35 -7.09
N ALA A 157 -5.63 -18.22 -6.11
CA ALA A 157 -6.49 -19.31 -5.64
C ALA A 157 -7.43 -19.82 -6.73
N GLN A 158 -8.01 -18.94 -7.55
CA GLN A 158 -8.85 -19.32 -8.69
C GLN A 158 -8.05 -20.11 -9.75
N ILE A 159 -6.82 -19.70 -10.07
CA ILE A 159 -5.95 -20.41 -11.02
C ILE A 159 -5.58 -21.79 -10.47
N TYR A 160 -5.22 -21.87 -9.18
CA TYR A 160 -4.90 -23.12 -8.52
C TYR A 160 -6.09 -24.08 -8.58
N LYS A 161 -7.29 -23.63 -8.20
CA LYS A 161 -8.52 -24.43 -8.25
C LYS A 161 -8.82 -24.99 -9.65
N ARG A 162 -8.62 -24.18 -10.68
CA ARG A 162 -8.85 -24.61 -12.08
C ARG A 162 -7.85 -25.63 -12.61
N LYS A 163 -6.62 -25.65 -12.06
CA LYS A 163 -5.56 -26.56 -12.53
C LYS A 163 -5.48 -27.88 -11.78
N PHE A 164 -5.90 -27.90 -10.53
CA PHE A 164 -5.62 -28.99 -9.60
C PHE A 164 -6.88 -29.59 -8.92
N LEU A 165 -8.05 -29.03 -9.13
CA LEU A 165 -9.34 -29.55 -8.67
C LEU A 165 -10.34 -29.65 -9.83
#